data_1925d1025283a375a673b99e6c740fec
#
_entry.id   1925d1025283a375a673b99e6c740fec
#
_cell.length_a   1.000
_cell.length_b   1.000
_cell.length_c   1.000
_cell.angle_alpha   90.00
_cell.angle_beta   90.00
_cell.angle_gamma   90.00
#
_symmetry.space_group_name_H-M   'P 1'
#
loop_
_entity.id
_entity.type
_entity.pdbx_description
1 polymer ?
#
loop_
_entity_poly.entity_id
_entity_poly.type
_entity_poly.pdbx_seq_one_letter_code
_entity_poly.pdbx_strand_id
1 'polypeptide(L)'
;PDLYARTYKFLEPKDYLNLKLTGKFASAQDAIALHWVTDNRDLNRVYYHPALIKASGVDQKKLPDLYSSTDVLGAILPEAARDLGISADCKVVLGTPDVQSAAIGSGAVDDFAAHLYIGTSSWLTCHVPFKKTSPEYNMATIPSAIPGRYLIGNEHETAGYCLTYLRDKVFYPKDAITPEGAPPDAYQRFNDLAASVPAGSEKLIFTPWLIGERTPVEDHTIRGGFFNMSLSTTRAHMVRAVFEGVAYNSRWLLEAVEDFAGRKIKALNIIGGGARSDLWCQIHADILNCEVRQVKDAVQANVRGVGLLAGVSLGKFRFKDISSRVAIQKSYQPNPAHRKIYDELYAEFKNVYQAHKDIHKRMNKTH
;
A
#
# COMPACT_ATOMS: atom_id res chain seq x y z
N PRO A 1 26.99 10.14 17.70
CA PRO A 1 28.17 9.23 17.67
C PRO A 1 28.13 8.24 18.83
N ASP A 2 27.94 8.69 20.08
CA ASP A 2 28.00 7.82 21.27
C ASP A 2 26.89 6.76 21.30
N LEU A 3 25.66 7.12 20.91
CA LEU A 3 24.56 6.17 20.83
C LEU A 3 24.87 5.07 19.84
N TYR A 4 25.37 5.43 18.64
CA TYR A 4 25.73 4.45 17.61
C TYR A 4 26.84 3.51 18.12
N ALA A 5 27.86 4.04 18.75
CA ALA A 5 28.97 3.23 19.29
C ALA A 5 28.47 2.20 20.33
N ARG A 6 27.55 2.61 21.21
CA ARG A 6 26.95 1.77 22.25
C ARG A 6 25.85 0.83 21.75
N THR A 7 25.31 1.05 20.54
CA THR A 7 24.27 0.19 19.98
C THR A 7 24.87 -1.18 19.63
N TYR A 8 24.25 -2.25 20.13
CA TYR A 8 24.66 -3.62 19.82
C TYR A 8 24.09 -4.05 18.45
N LYS A 9 22.77 -3.95 18.24
CA LYS A 9 22.07 -4.31 17.00
C LYS A 9 21.00 -3.28 16.65
N PHE A 10 20.81 -3.01 15.37
CA PHE A 10 19.66 -2.29 14.83
C PHE A 10 18.59 -3.29 14.44
N LEU A 11 17.37 -3.09 14.90
CA LEU A 11 16.23 -3.96 14.63
C LEU A 11 15.04 -3.12 14.19
N GLU A 12 14.28 -3.63 13.24
CA GLU A 12 12.92 -3.14 12.96
C GLU A 12 12.01 -3.41 14.18
N PRO A 13 10.91 -2.64 14.35
CA PRO A 13 9.99 -2.85 15.46
C PRO A 13 9.49 -4.31 15.58
N LYS A 14 9.15 -4.94 14.46
CA LYS A 14 8.78 -6.35 14.39
C LYS A 14 9.89 -7.27 14.91
N ASP A 15 11.12 -7.03 14.49
CA ASP A 15 12.28 -7.85 14.87
C ASP A 15 12.66 -7.66 16.33
N TYR A 16 12.43 -6.46 16.88
CA TYR A 16 12.56 -6.21 18.30
C TYR A 16 11.54 -7.00 19.13
N LEU A 17 10.28 -7.08 18.66
CA LEU A 17 9.30 -7.95 19.31
C LEU A 17 9.73 -9.41 19.25
N ASN A 18 10.23 -9.89 18.12
CA ASN A 18 10.78 -11.25 17.99
C ASN A 18 11.94 -11.50 18.94
N LEU A 19 12.85 -10.51 19.12
CA LEU A 19 13.92 -10.58 20.12
C LEU A 19 13.34 -10.76 21.53
N LYS A 20 12.33 -9.97 21.90
CA LYS A 20 11.66 -10.08 23.20
C LYS A 20 10.98 -11.42 23.42
N LEU A 21 10.46 -12.01 22.36
CA LEU A 21 9.76 -13.28 22.41
C LEU A 21 10.69 -14.51 22.38
N THR A 22 11.90 -14.37 21.80
CA THR A 22 12.78 -15.54 21.52
C THR A 22 14.23 -15.38 21.94
N GLY A 23 14.68 -14.18 22.27
CA GLY A 23 16.10 -13.87 22.53
C GLY A 23 16.98 -13.80 21.26
N LYS A 24 16.39 -13.88 20.04
CA LYS A 24 17.15 -13.94 18.79
C LYS A 24 17.16 -12.60 18.05
N PHE A 25 18.34 -12.19 17.55
CA PHE A 25 18.54 -11.02 16.71
C PHE A 25 18.39 -11.41 15.23
N ALA A 26 17.15 -11.55 14.78
CA ALA A 26 16.79 -12.05 13.45
C ALA A 26 15.96 -11.03 12.67
N SER A 27 16.16 -10.92 11.36
CA SER A 27 15.33 -10.16 10.46
C SER A 27 14.99 -10.96 9.19
N ALA A 28 13.80 -10.70 8.65
CA ALA A 28 13.37 -11.34 7.42
C ALA A 28 14.04 -10.70 6.19
N GLN A 29 14.38 -11.53 5.19
CA GLN A 29 15.02 -11.09 3.95
C GLN A 29 14.19 -10.03 3.20
N ASP A 30 12.88 -10.14 3.24
CA ASP A 30 11.93 -9.19 2.65
C ASP A 30 11.84 -7.86 3.42
N ALA A 31 12.01 -7.89 4.75
CA ALA A 31 12.07 -6.70 5.59
C ALA A 31 13.39 -5.94 5.39
N ILE A 32 14.52 -6.64 5.55
CA ILE A 32 15.83 -6.01 5.46
C ILE A 32 16.16 -5.51 4.04
N ALA A 33 15.49 -6.02 3.01
CA ALA A 33 15.63 -5.53 1.65
C ALA A 33 15.30 -4.03 1.52
N LEU A 34 14.43 -3.49 2.38
CA LEU A 34 14.06 -2.08 2.42
C LEU A 34 15.17 -1.16 2.98
N HIS A 35 16.22 -1.75 3.56
CA HIS A 35 17.44 -1.01 3.99
C HIS A 35 18.44 -0.80 2.86
N TRP A 36 18.21 -1.40 1.66
CA TRP A 36 19.04 -1.29 0.46
C TRP A 36 20.50 -1.73 0.66
N VAL A 37 20.78 -2.60 1.62
CA VAL A 37 22.13 -3.08 1.96
C VAL A 37 22.36 -4.56 1.63
N THR A 38 21.34 -5.24 1.05
CA THR A 38 21.43 -6.66 0.69
C THR A 38 21.56 -6.87 -0.80
N ASP A 39 22.29 -7.92 -1.20
CA ASP A 39 22.15 -8.53 -2.52
C ASP A 39 21.02 -9.56 -2.45
N ASN A 40 19.96 -9.29 -3.19
CA ASN A 40 18.78 -10.12 -3.27
C ASN A 40 18.42 -10.48 -4.73
N ARG A 41 19.42 -10.48 -5.61
CA ARG A 41 19.26 -10.89 -7.02
C ARG A 41 19.04 -12.40 -7.16
N ASP A 42 19.62 -13.17 -6.25
CA ASP A 42 19.36 -14.60 -6.08
C ASP A 42 18.69 -14.84 -4.73
N LEU A 43 17.42 -15.23 -4.73
CA LEU A 43 16.63 -15.47 -3.50
C LEU A 43 17.11 -16.70 -2.70
N ASN A 44 17.89 -17.59 -3.31
CA ASN A 44 18.52 -18.71 -2.59
C ASN A 44 19.76 -18.28 -1.80
N ARG A 45 20.29 -17.06 -2.07
CA ARG A 45 21.51 -16.55 -1.45
C ARG A 45 21.41 -15.04 -1.18
N VAL A 46 20.49 -14.64 -0.35
CA VAL A 46 20.39 -13.25 0.12
C VAL A 46 21.43 -13.00 1.22
N TYR A 47 22.21 -11.93 1.07
CA TYR A 47 23.28 -11.57 2.03
C TYR A 47 23.50 -10.05 2.05
N TYR A 48 24.15 -9.54 3.11
CA TYR A 48 24.60 -8.16 3.19
C TYR A 48 25.76 -7.93 2.21
N HIS A 49 25.54 -7.06 1.23
CA HIS A 49 26.51 -6.81 0.15
C HIS A 49 27.64 -5.88 0.62
N PRO A 50 28.93 -6.28 0.60
CA PRO A 50 30.02 -5.49 1.18
C PRO A 50 30.13 -4.05 0.66
N ALA A 51 29.91 -3.82 -0.65
CA ALA A 51 29.97 -2.48 -1.22
C ALA A 51 28.80 -1.60 -0.75
N LEU A 52 27.59 -2.15 -0.60
CA LEU A 52 26.43 -1.43 -0.09
C LEU A 52 26.59 -1.10 1.39
N ILE A 53 27.07 -2.04 2.19
CA ILE A 53 27.42 -1.82 3.60
C ILE A 53 28.44 -0.70 3.73
N LYS A 54 29.52 -0.74 2.93
CA LYS A 54 30.54 0.31 2.92
C LYS A 54 29.95 1.68 2.55
N ALA A 55 29.08 1.72 1.54
CA ALA A 55 28.43 2.96 1.09
C ALA A 55 27.47 3.53 2.13
N SER A 56 26.77 2.66 2.89
CA SER A 56 25.84 3.09 3.93
C SER A 56 26.55 3.62 5.19
N GLY A 57 27.83 3.28 5.40
CA GLY A 57 28.57 3.62 6.63
C GLY A 57 28.15 2.83 7.86
N VAL A 58 27.28 1.83 7.71
CA VAL A 58 26.81 1.00 8.83
C VAL A 58 27.77 -0.16 9.09
N ASP A 59 28.12 -0.42 10.35
CA ASP A 59 28.86 -1.62 10.73
C ASP A 59 27.95 -2.84 10.58
N GLN A 60 28.32 -3.77 9.69
CA GLN A 60 27.54 -5.00 9.45
C GLN A 60 27.30 -5.82 10.71
N LYS A 61 28.23 -5.77 11.69
CA LYS A 61 28.07 -6.48 12.97
C LYS A 61 26.87 -5.99 13.78
N LYS A 62 26.40 -4.77 13.51
CA LYS A 62 25.21 -4.17 14.13
C LYS A 62 23.90 -4.50 13.43
N LEU A 63 23.93 -5.24 12.33
CA LEU A 63 22.73 -5.71 11.62
C LEU A 63 22.33 -7.11 12.11
N PRO A 64 21.02 -7.46 12.08
CA PRO A 64 20.52 -8.77 12.49
C PRO A 64 20.94 -9.89 11.53
N ASP A 65 20.81 -11.14 11.96
CA ASP A 65 20.96 -12.29 11.08
C ASP A 65 19.76 -12.42 10.13
N LEU A 66 20.00 -12.86 8.88
CA LEU A 66 18.98 -12.95 7.83
C LEU A 66 18.34 -14.34 7.79
N TYR A 67 17.01 -14.35 7.76
CA TYR A 67 16.18 -15.55 7.69
C TYR A 67 15.05 -15.37 6.66
N SER A 68 14.36 -16.48 6.33
CA SER A 68 13.12 -16.40 5.57
C SER A 68 11.98 -15.93 6.49
N SER A 69 11.03 -15.15 5.94
CA SER A 69 9.83 -14.72 6.66
C SER A 69 8.99 -15.88 7.21
N THR A 70 9.14 -17.07 6.60
CA THR A 70 8.47 -18.31 7.02
C THR A 70 9.22 -19.09 8.09
N ASP A 71 10.42 -18.69 8.49
CA ASP A 71 11.20 -19.43 9.46
C ASP A 71 10.57 -19.35 10.86
N VAL A 72 10.54 -20.51 11.52
CA VAL A 72 10.14 -20.62 12.92
C VAL A 72 11.39 -20.34 13.78
N LEU A 73 11.38 -19.23 14.48
CA LEU A 73 12.50 -18.83 15.36
C LEU A 73 12.68 -19.75 16.56
N GLY A 74 11.63 -20.42 16.99
CA GLY A 74 11.64 -21.36 18.10
C GLY A 74 10.39 -21.25 18.98
N ALA A 75 10.44 -21.82 20.16
CA ALA A 75 9.44 -21.62 21.19
C ALA A 75 9.60 -20.22 21.80
N ILE A 76 8.51 -19.66 22.29
CA ILE A 76 8.52 -18.42 23.07
C ILE A 76 9.30 -18.60 24.38
N LEU A 77 9.99 -17.55 24.82
CA LEU A 77 10.66 -17.57 26.13
C LEU A 77 9.63 -17.76 27.27
N PRO A 78 9.98 -18.54 28.32
CA PRO A 78 9.04 -18.82 29.42
C PRO A 78 8.51 -17.57 30.11
N GLU A 79 9.35 -16.54 30.29
CA GLU A 79 8.94 -15.27 30.86
C GLU A 79 7.95 -14.54 29.98
N ALA A 80 8.19 -14.47 28.66
CA ALA A 80 7.27 -13.82 27.73
C ALA A 80 5.93 -14.57 27.63
N ALA A 81 5.97 -15.90 27.66
CA ALA A 81 4.75 -16.73 27.66
C ALA A 81 3.90 -16.44 28.91
N ARG A 82 4.53 -16.35 30.09
CA ARG A 82 3.87 -16.02 31.35
C ARG A 82 3.25 -14.62 31.32
N ASP A 83 4.00 -13.63 30.86
CA ASP A 83 3.55 -12.24 30.79
C ASP A 83 2.36 -12.05 29.83
N LEU A 84 2.33 -12.82 28.74
CA LEU A 84 1.24 -12.81 27.75
C LEU A 84 0.09 -13.75 28.11
N GLY A 85 0.22 -14.60 29.11
CA GLY A 85 -0.80 -15.58 29.49
C GLY A 85 -1.04 -16.68 28.45
N ILE A 86 0.00 -17.08 27.69
CA ILE A 86 -0.06 -18.11 26.66
C ILE A 86 0.86 -19.30 26.96
N SER A 87 0.67 -20.43 26.24
CA SER A 87 1.51 -21.61 26.43
C SER A 87 2.97 -21.34 26.07
N ALA A 88 3.89 -21.86 26.85
CA ALA A 88 5.32 -21.85 26.57
C ALA A 88 5.71 -22.70 25.33
N ASP A 89 4.83 -23.58 24.86
CA ASP A 89 5.01 -24.34 23.61
C ASP A 89 4.69 -23.55 22.36
N CYS A 90 4.18 -22.31 22.52
CA CYS A 90 3.87 -21.43 21.41
C CYS A 90 5.10 -21.19 20.55
N LYS A 91 4.96 -21.39 19.23
CA LYS A 91 6.04 -21.14 18.27
C LYS A 91 5.99 -19.70 17.77
N VAL A 92 7.16 -19.06 17.67
CA VAL A 92 7.32 -17.72 17.11
C VAL A 92 7.82 -17.84 15.68
N VAL A 93 7.01 -17.35 14.73
CA VAL A 93 7.38 -17.23 13.32
C VAL A 93 7.99 -15.86 13.10
N LEU A 94 9.04 -15.76 12.29
CA LEU A 94 9.75 -14.49 12.06
C LEU A 94 8.81 -13.40 11.52
N GLY A 95 7.92 -13.76 10.59
CA GLY A 95 6.94 -12.82 10.04
C GLY A 95 7.53 -11.89 8.98
N THR A 96 6.70 -10.99 8.47
CA THR A 96 6.95 -10.17 7.28
C THR A 96 6.45 -8.72 7.49
N PRO A 97 6.92 -7.73 6.70
CA PRO A 97 6.38 -6.37 6.72
C PRO A 97 4.90 -6.28 6.30
N ASP A 98 4.28 -5.13 6.54
CA ASP A 98 2.86 -4.87 6.29
C ASP A 98 2.45 -5.03 4.82
N VAL A 99 3.24 -4.53 3.87
CA VAL A 99 2.94 -4.67 2.44
C VAL A 99 2.90 -6.14 1.98
N GLN A 100 3.77 -6.98 2.53
CA GLN A 100 3.81 -8.41 2.24
C GLN A 100 2.63 -9.14 2.91
N SER A 101 2.37 -8.82 4.18
CA SER A 101 1.23 -9.39 4.91
C SER A 101 -0.10 -8.96 4.28
N ALA A 102 -0.21 -7.72 3.79
CA ALA A 102 -1.36 -7.25 3.03
C ALA A 102 -1.58 -8.07 1.75
N ALA A 103 -0.52 -8.34 0.99
CA ALA A 103 -0.58 -9.16 -0.22
C ALA A 103 -1.11 -10.57 0.09
N ILE A 104 -0.53 -11.24 1.09
CA ILE A 104 -0.97 -12.58 1.54
C ILE A 104 -2.43 -12.53 2.03
N GLY A 105 -2.74 -11.55 2.87
CA GLY A 105 -4.06 -11.42 3.48
C GLY A 105 -5.17 -10.94 2.52
N SER A 106 -4.80 -10.39 1.38
CA SER A 106 -5.73 -10.10 0.28
C SER A 106 -6.10 -11.35 -0.54
N GLY A 107 -5.35 -12.46 -0.39
CA GLY A 107 -5.48 -13.65 -1.22
C GLY A 107 -4.76 -13.57 -2.56
N ALA A 108 -4.07 -12.47 -2.86
CA ALA A 108 -3.33 -12.26 -4.11
C ALA A 108 -1.91 -12.87 -4.01
N VAL A 109 -1.82 -14.20 -3.92
CA VAL A 109 -0.58 -14.95 -3.69
C VAL A 109 0.01 -15.60 -4.94
N ASP A 110 -0.77 -15.71 -6.02
CA ASP A 110 -0.30 -16.26 -7.28
C ASP A 110 0.50 -15.20 -8.07
N ASP A 111 1.36 -15.66 -8.98
CA ASP A 111 2.12 -14.76 -9.85
C ASP A 111 1.17 -13.85 -10.64
N PHE A 112 1.42 -12.54 -10.58
CA PHE A 112 0.64 -11.47 -11.21
C PHE A 112 -0.80 -11.31 -10.68
N ALA A 113 -1.20 -12.04 -9.64
CA ALA A 113 -2.43 -11.75 -8.92
C ALA A 113 -2.22 -10.43 -8.15
N ALA A 114 -2.97 -9.39 -8.54
CA ALA A 114 -2.76 -8.06 -7.98
C ALA A 114 -3.70 -7.77 -6.81
N HIS A 115 -3.23 -6.92 -5.88
CA HIS A 115 -4.09 -6.26 -4.93
C HIS A 115 -3.84 -4.75 -4.91
N LEU A 116 -4.91 -4.01 -4.64
CA LEU A 116 -4.91 -2.57 -4.38
C LEU A 116 -5.24 -2.34 -2.91
N TYR A 117 -4.34 -1.71 -2.18
CA TYR A 117 -4.61 -1.24 -0.83
C TYR A 117 -5.00 0.24 -0.87
N ILE A 118 -6.09 0.61 -0.19
CA ILE A 118 -6.49 2.01 0.01
C ILE A 118 -6.64 2.27 1.50
N GLY A 119 -5.59 2.80 2.08
CA GLY A 119 -5.52 3.32 3.44
C GLY A 119 -5.30 4.83 3.44
N THR A 120 -4.49 5.35 4.34
CA THR A 120 -3.98 6.73 4.32
C THR A 120 -3.21 6.99 3.02
N SER A 121 -2.25 6.13 2.70
CA SER A 121 -1.57 5.96 1.43
C SER A 121 -2.21 4.83 0.61
N SER A 122 -1.63 4.48 -0.54
CA SER A 122 -2.09 3.39 -1.39
C SER A 122 -0.92 2.71 -2.09
N TRP A 123 -1.07 1.43 -2.40
CA TRP A 123 -0.18 0.70 -3.30
C TRP A 123 -0.97 -0.31 -4.14
N LEU A 124 -0.44 -0.61 -5.32
CA LEU A 124 -0.95 -1.64 -6.22
C LEU A 124 0.19 -2.58 -6.56
N THR A 125 0.16 -3.81 -6.07
CA THR A 125 1.28 -4.73 -6.20
C THR A 125 0.83 -6.15 -6.50
N CYS A 126 1.77 -6.96 -7.02
CA CYS A 126 1.61 -8.39 -7.21
C CYS A 126 2.95 -9.12 -7.04
N HIS A 127 2.87 -10.43 -6.81
CA HIS A 127 4.05 -11.30 -6.81
C HIS A 127 4.50 -11.57 -8.24
N VAL A 128 5.83 -11.62 -8.45
CA VAL A 128 6.45 -11.88 -9.76
C VAL A 128 7.65 -12.82 -9.62
N PRO A 129 7.97 -13.63 -10.66
CA PRO A 129 9.08 -14.58 -10.61
C PRO A 129 10.44 -13.99 -10.99
N PHE A 130 10.57 -12.66 -11.12
CA PHE A 130 11.78 -12.00 -11.61
C PHE A 130 12.19 -10.80 -10.77
N LYS A 131 13.49 -10.49 -10.80
CA LYS A 131 14.07 -9.25 -10.25
C LYS A 131 14.12 -8.17 -11.32
N LYS A 132 13.54 -6.99 -11.03
CA LYS A 132 13.58 -5.82 -11.93
C LYS A 132 13.59 -4.53 -11.09
N THR A 133 14.20 -3.48 -11.64
CA THR A 133 14.17 -2.11 -11.10
C THR A 133 13.88 -1.16 -12.25
N SER A 134 13.02 -0.19 -12.04
CA SER A 134 12.74 0.89 -12.98
C SER A 134 12.83 2.24 -12.25
N PRO A 135 13.93 2.98 -12.45
CA PRO A 135 14.05 4.35 -11.95
C PRO A 135 12.98 5.28 -12.54
N GLU A 136 12.54 5.03 -13.77
CA GLU A 136 11.52 5.82 -14.46
C GLU A 136 10.19 5.86 -13.69
N TYR A 137 9.76 4.70 -13.16
CA TYR A 137 8.53 4.59 -12.40
C TYR A 137 8.74 4.65 -10.89
N ASN A 138 9.99 4.85 -10.44
CA ASN A 138 10.36 4.72 -9.03
C ASN A 138 9.85 3.39 -8.41
N MET A 139 10.04 2.29 -9.15
CA MET A 139 9.59 0.95 -8.75
C MET A 139 10.72 -0.06 -8.78
N ALA A 140 10.70 -1.00 -7.85
CA ALA A 140 11.61 -2.14 -7.81
C ALA A 140 10.90 -3.39 -7.28
N THR A 141 11.38 -4.57 -7.67
CA THR A 141 10.97 -5.79 -7.00
C THR A 141 11.85 -6.05 -5.78
N ILE A 142 11.23 -6.36 -4.66
CA ILE A 142 11.85 -6.76 -3.40
C ILE A 142 11.59 -8.26 -3.14
N PRO A 143 12.44 -8.97 -2.37
CA PRO A 143 12.12 -10.34 -1.97
C PRO A 143 10.71 -10.43 -1.40
N SER A 144 9.99 -11.47 -1.74
CA SER A 144 8.67 -11.74 -1.20
C SER A 144 8.75 -12.67 0.02
N ALA A 145 7.74 -12.58 0.90
CA ALA A 145 7.50 -13.59 1.93
C ALA A 145 7.18 -14.98 1.31
N ILE A 146 6.75 -15.02 0.05
CA ILE A 146 6.55 -16.27 -0.70
C ILE A 146 7.89 -16.72 -1.27
N PRO A 147 8.42 -17.89 -0.87
CA PRO A 147 9.71 -18.39 -1.33
C PRO A 147 9.84 -18.44 -2.86
N GLY A 148 10.97 -17.96 -3.38
CA GLY A 148 11.25 -17.94 -4.81
C GLY A 148 10.48 -16.90 -5.60
N ARG A 149 9.88 -15.91 -4.94
CA ARG A 149 9.15 -14.80 -5.57
C ARG A 149 9.66 -13.44 -5.09
N TYR A 150 9.37 -12.45 -5.91
CA TYR A 150 9.52 -11.04 -5.57
C TYR A 150 8.15 -10.38 -5.49
N LEU A 151 8.06 -9.28 -4.77
CA LEU A 151 6.90 -8.39 -4.74
C LEU A 151 7.27 -7.07 -5.43
N ILE A 152 6.39 -6.51 -6.26
CA ILE A 152 6.60 -5.19 -6.87
C ILE A 152 6.40 -4.14 -5.79
N GLY A 153 7.44 -3.37 -5.47
CA GLY A 153 7.38 -2.25 -4.52
C GLY A 153 7.00 -0.95 -5.21
N ASN A 154 5.95 -0.33 -4.73
CA ASN A 154 5.47 1.00 -5.13
C ASN A 154 4.58 1.57 -4.02
N GLU A 155 4.34 2.88 -4.04
CA GLU A 155 3.45 3.54 -3.08
C GLU A 155 2.99 4.90 -3.62
N HIS A 156 1.71 5.23 -3.38
CA HIS A 156 1.18 6.59 -3.45
C HIS A 156 1.25 7.26 -2.09
N GLU A 157 1.65 8.53 -2.04
CA GLU A 157 1.76 9.28 -0.79
C GLU A 157 0.41 9.49 -0.10
N THR A 158 -0.65 9.75 -0.87
CA THR A 158 -1.98 9.99 -0.34
C THR A 158 -3.07 9.28 -1.14
N ALA A 159 -4.05 8.70 -0.43
CA ALA A 159 -5.23 8.07 -1.01
C ALA A 159 -6.47 8.35 -0.13
N GLY A 160 -6.82 7.47 0.81
CA GLY A 160 -7.92 7.69 1.74
C GLY A 160 -7.73 8.93 2.61
N TYR A 161 -6.49 9.37 2.83
CA TYR A 161 -6.20 10.62 3.53
C TYR A 161 -6.80 11.84 2.83
N CYS A 162 -7.00 11.80 1.51
CA CYS A 162 -7.69 12.88 0.79
C CYS A 162 -9.12 13.10 1.28
N LEU A 163 -9.84 12.02 1.63
CA LEU A 163 -11.16 12.14 2.25
C LEU A 163 -11.08 12.64 3.69
N THR A 164 -10.07 12.21 4.45
CA THR A 164 -9.80 12.73 5.79
C THR A 164 -9.49 14.23 5.75
N TYR A 165 -8.64 14.66 4.81
CA TYR A 165 -8.34 16.07 4.58
C TYR A 165 -9.59 16.87 4.24
N LEU A 166 -10.41 16.37 3.30
CA LEU A 166 -11.66 17.02 2.91
C LEU A 166 -12.62 17.14 4.11
N ARG A 167 -12.72 16.09 4.92
CA ARG A 167 -13.52 16.07 6.15
C ARG A 167 -13.03 17.10 7.17
N ASP A 168 -11.75 17.04 7.54
CA ASP A 168 -11.22 17.72 8.72
C ASP A 168 -10.71 19.13 8.43
N LYS A 169 -10.41 19.45 7.17
CA LYS A 169 -9.82 20.74 6.78
C LYS A 169 -10.72 21.59 5.91
N VAL A 170 -11.72 20.97 5.26
CA VAL A 170 -12.57 21.68 4.28
C VAL A 170 -14.04 21.71 4.72
N PHE A 171 -14.63 20.56 5.07
CA PHE A 171 -16.09 20.50 5.32
C PHE A 171 -16.47 20.65 6.79
N TYR A 172 -15.66 20.11 7.68
CA TYR A 172 -15.90 20.09 9.11
C TYR A 172 -14.63 20.44 9.92
N PRO A 173 -13.87 21.49 9.53
CA PRO A 173 -12.78 21.94 10.39
C PRO A 173 -13.37 22.38 11.73
N LYS A 174 -12.71 22.07 12.83
CA LYS A 174 -13.16 22.51 14.14
C LYS A 174 -12.74 23.99 14.31
N ASP A 175 -13.57 24.89 13.81
CA ASP A 175 -13.34 26.35 13.80
C ASP A 175 -14.62 27.13 14.12
N ALA A 176 -14.61 28.45 13.87
CA ALA A 176 -15.76 29.34 14.15
C ALA A 176 -17.01 29.05 13.30
N ILE A 177 -16.85 28.37 12.12
CA ILE A 177 -17.98 28.02 11.22
C ILE A 177 -18.56 26.65 11.58
N THR A 178 -17.71 25.73 11.97
CA THR A 178 -18.09 24.34 12.32
C THR A 178 -17.49 23.93 13.68
N PRO A 179 -17.93 24.56 14.80
CA PRO A 179 -17.29 24.37 16.10
C PRO A 179 -17.38 22.93 16.62
N GLU A 180 -18.36 22.16 16.20
CA GLU A 180 -18.54 20.75 16.59
C GLU A 180 -17.63 19.78 15.83
N GLY A 181 -17.07 20.22 14.69
CA GLY A 181 -16.24 19.38 13.83
C GLY A 181 -17.06 18.33 13.05
N ALA A 182 -16.39 17.24 12.63
CA ALA A 182 -16.99 16.21 11.80
C ALA A 182 -17.94 15.30 12.59
N PRO A 183 -19.14 14.99 12.05
CA PRO A 183 -20.04 14.02 12.65
C PRO A 183 -19.47 12.60 12.56
N PRO A 184 -19.85 11.66 13.46
CA PRO A 184 -19.33 10.30 13.45
C PRO A 184 -19.58 9.54 12.14
N ASP A 185 -20.67 9.87 11.44
CA ASP A 185 -21.09 9.26 10.16
C ASP A 185 -20.60 10.02 8.92
N ALA A 186 -19.63 10.92 9.06
CA ALA A 186 -19.15 11.77 7.97
C ALA A 186 -18.76 11.01 6.69
N TYR A 187 -18.11 9.85 6.82
CA TYR A 187 -17.75 9.04 5.64
C TYR A 187 -18.97 8.39 4.97
N GLN A 188 -20.02 8.03 5.73
CA GLN A 188 -21.27 7.56 5.14
C GLN A 188 -21.93 8.69 4.35
N ARG A 189 -21.99 9.89 4.93
CA ARG A 189 -22.50 11.09 4.20
C ARG A 189 -21.70 11.39 2.95
N PHE A 190 -20.39 11.15 2.96
CA PHE A 190 -19.56 11.30 1.76
C PHE A 190 -19.94 10.28 0.69
N ASN A 191 -20.19 9.03 1.06
CA ASN A 191 -20.69 8.03 0.11
C ASN A 191 -22.03 8.46 -0.52
N ASP A 192 -22.96 8.92 0.29
CA ASP A 192 -24.30 9.33 -0.16
C ASP A 192 -24.22 10.56 -1.09
N LEU A 193 -23.40 11.56 -0.72
CA LEU A 193 -23.13 12.73 -1.57
C LEU A 193 -22.48 12.32 -2.90
N ALA A 194 -21.46 11.50 -2.87
CA ALA A 194 -20.77 11.04 -4.07
C ALA A 194 -21.72 10.21 -4.97
N ALA A 195 -22.62 9.41 -4.39
CA ALA A 195 -23.60 8.63 -5.13
C ALA A 195 -24.65 9.49 -5.85
N SER A 196 -24.93 10.68 -5.32
CA SER A 196 -25.94 11.61 -5.90
C SER A 196 -25.45 12.36 -7.15
N VAL A 197 -24.16 12.25 -7.49
CA VAL A 197 -23.54 12.94 -8.62
C VAL A 197 -23.17 11.93 -9.71
N PRO A 198 -23.39 12.24 -11.00
CA PRO A 198 -23.05 11.31 -12.08
C PRO A 198 -21.53 11.07 -12.19
N ALA A 199 -21.18 9.98 -12.88
CA ALA A 199 -19.80 9.64 -13.20
C ALA A 199 -19.08 10.79 -13.91
N GLY A 200 -17.85 11.10 -13.46
CA GLY A 200 -17.04 12.21 -13.95
C GLY A 200 -17.32 13.54 -13.26
N SER A 201 -18.11 13.58 -12.15
CA SER A 201 -18.29 14.76 -11.30
C SER A 201 -18.57 16.06 -12.06
N GLU A 202 -19.33 15.97 -13.17
CA GLU A 202 -19.54 17.08 -14.12
C GLU A 202 -18.22 17.73 -14.58
N LYS A 203 -17.21 16.90 -14.82
CA LYS A 203 -15.85 17.25 -15.26
C LYS A 203 -15.00 17.97 -14.21
N LEU A 204 -15.39 17.94 -12.94
CA LEU A 204 -14.52 18.37 -11.85
C LEU A 204 -13.44 17.31 -11.60
N ILE A 205 -12.17 17.67 -11.72
CA ILE A 205 -11.04 16.79 -11.46
C ILE A 205 -10.41 17.16 -10.13
N PHE A 206 -10.17 16.17 -9.27
CA PHE A 206 -9.34 16.29 -8.09
C PHE A 206 -8.01 15.55 -8.30
N THR A 207 -6.90 16.18 -7.91
CA THR A 207 -5.58 15.56 -7.90
C THR A 207 -5.15 15.27 -6.47
N PRO A 208 -4.83 13.99 -6.13
CA PRO A 208 -4.62 13.58 -4.73
C PRO A 208 -3.23 13.92 -4.15
N TRP A 209 -2.40 14.69 -4.83
CA TRP A 209 -0.98 14.92 -4.51
C TRP A 209 -0.76 15.93 -3.36
N LEU A 210 -1.45 15.76 -2.22
CA LEU A 210 -1.45 16.74 -1.12
C LEU A 210 -0.09 16.98 -0.48
N ILE A 211 0.81 15.98 -0.53
CA ILE A 211 2.18 16.05 0.01
C ILE A 211 3.24 15.63 -1.01
N GLY A 212 2.91 15.71 -2.30
CA GLY A 212 3.74 15.18 -3.38
C GLY A 212 3.25 13.81 -3.83
N GLU A 213 4.04 13.16 -4.68
CA GLU A 213 3.78 11.79 -5.16
C GLU A 213 5.08 11.01 -5.27
N ARG A 214 5.01 9.68 -5.12
CA ARG A 214 6.15 8.78 -5.14
C ARG A 214 6.17 7.87 -6.37
N THR A 215 5.02 7.33 -6.75
CA THR A 215 4.86 6.47 -7.93
C THR A 215 3.56 6.79 -8.67
N PRO A 216 3.51 6.70 -10.00
CA PRO A 216 4.57 6.33 -10.94
C PRO A 216 5.54 7.48 -11.29
N VAL A 217 5.43 8.62 -10.65
CA VAL A 217 6.34 9.77 -10.80
C VAL A 217 6.83 10.19 -9.42
N GLU A 218 8.15 10.31 -9.25
CA GLU A 218 8.73 10.81 -8.01
C GLU A 218 8.78 12.33 -8.06
N ASP A 219 7.77 12.99 -7.49
CA ASP A 219 7.66 14.44 -7.44
C ASP A 219 7.15 14.92 -6.07
N HIS A 220 8.06 15.21 -5.17
CA HIS A 220 7.75 15.72 -3.83
C HIS A 220 7.29 17.18 -3.82
N THR A 221 7.38 17.86 -4.96
CA THR A 221 6.99 19.28 -5.08
C THR A 221 5.56 19.48 -5.55
N ILE A 222 4.97 18.52 -6.26
CA ILE A 222 3.58 18.61 -6.75
C ILE A 222 2.60 18.74 -5.59
N ARG A 223 1.49 19.45 -5.80
CA ARG A 223 0.40 19.57 -4.82
C ARG A 223 -0.95 19.30 -5.46
N GLY A 224 -1.87 18.82 -4.63
CA GLY A 224 -3.24 18.50 -5.01
C GLY A 224 -4.14 19.73 -5.13
N GLY A 225 -5.24 19.57 -5.83
CA GLY A 225 -6.23 20.61 -6.02
C GLY A 225 -7.47 20.15 -6.77
N PHE A 226 -8.44 21.04 -6.87
CA PHE A 226 -9.61 20.87 -7.72
C PHE A 226 -9.44 21.72 -8.99
N PHE A 227 -9.71 21.11 -10.14
CA PHE A 227 -9.60 21.73 -11.45
C PHE A 227 -10.97 21.73 -12.13
N ASN A 228 -11.27 22.80 -12.90
CA ASN A 228 -12.53 23.01 -13.59
C ASN A 228 -13.72 23.25 -12.65
N MET A 229 -13.52 23.97 -11.53
CA MET A 229 -14.62 24.46 -10.68
C MET A 229 -15.45 25.52 -11.41
N SER A 230 -16.76 25.46 -11.22
CA SER A 230 -17.73 26.44 -11.74
C SER A 230 -18.71 26.87 -10.66
N LEU A 231 -19.59 27.82 -10.95
CA LEU A 231 -20.64 28.26 -10.03
C LEU A 231 -21.66 27.16 -9.70
N SER A 232 -21.77 26.11 -10.52
CA SER A 232 -22.61 24.95 -10.25
C SER A 232 -21.93 23.87 -9.39
N THR A 233 -20.63 24.00 -9.12
CA THR A 233 -19.90 23.02 -8.32
C THR A 233 -20.38 23.02 -6.86
N THR A 234 -20.82 21.86 -6.41
CA THR A 234 -21.31 21.67 -5.02
C THR A 234 -20.37 20.78 -4.21
N ARG A 235 -20.61 20.66 -2.90
CA ARG A 235 -19.89 19.71 -2.04
C ARG A 235 -20.00 18.26 -2.54
N ALA A 236 -21.13 17.88 -3.11
CA ALA A 236 -21.32 16.53 -3.66
C ALA A 236 -20.36 16.26 -4.84
N HIS A 237 -20.19 17.24 -5.74
CA HIS A 237 -19.21 17.17 -6.83
C HIS A 237 -17.77 17.05 -6.27
N MET A 238 -17.42 17.84 -5.26
CA MET A 238 -16.08 17.81 -4.64
C MET A 238 -15.80 16.44 -4.03
N VAL A 239 -16.75 15.88 -3.27
CA VAL A 239 -16.58 14.54 -2.68
C VAL A 239 -16.40 13.49 -3.76
N ARG A 240 -17.27 13.48 -4.79
CA ARG A 240 -17.17 12.54 -5.90
C ARG A 240 -15.85 12.68 -6.64
N ALA A 241 -15.41 13.90 -6.93
CA ALA A 241 -14.13 14.17 -7.58
C ALA A 241 -12.94 13.62 -6.77
N VAL A 242 -12.99 13.64 -5.42
CA VAL A 242 -11.95 13.02 -4.59
C VAL A 242 -11.94 11.50 -4.74
N PHE A 243 -13.11 10.84 -4.74
CA PHE A 243 -13.20 9.39 -5.00
C PHE A 243 -12.61 9.04 -6.38
N GLU A 244 -12.97 9.79 -7.41
CA GLU A 244 -12.51 9.58 -8.77
C GLU A 244 -11.04 9.95 -8.96
N GLY A 245 -10.56 11.03 -8.35
CA GLY A 245 -9.17 11.48 -8.43
C GLY A 245 -8.17 10.47 -7.85
N VAL A 246 -8.50 9.85 -6.71
CA VAL A 246 -7.71 8.76 -6.15
C VAL A 246 -7.74 7.54 -7.08
N ALA A 247 -8.87 7.23 -7.72
CA ALA A 247 -8.97 6.14 -8.67
C ALA A 247 -8.22 6.44 -9.98
N TYR A 248 -8.16 7.69 -10.47
CA TYR A 248 -7.31 8.08 -11.59
C TYR A 248 -5.83 7.89 -11.27
N ASN A 249 -5.41 8.26 -10.06
CA ASN A 249 -4.03 8.02 -9.62
C ASN A 249 -3.72 6.51 -9.57
N SER A 250 -4.67 5.70 -9.05
CA SER A 250 -4.56 4.23 -9.05
C SER A 250 -4.51 3.66 -10.48
N ARG A 251 -5.22 4.26 -11.46
CA ARG A 251 -5.11 3.87 -12.88
C ARG A 251 -3.73 4.19 -13.45
N TRP A 252 -3.16 5.35 -13.12
CA TRP A 252 -1.82 5.71 -13.55
C TRP A 252 -0.77 4.73 -13.00
N LEU A 253 -0.92 4.35 -11.72
CA LEU A 253 -0.07 3.32 -11.13
C LEU A 253 -0.29 1.94 -11.77
N LEU A 254 -1.54 1.55 -12.07
CA LEU A 254 -1.85 0.28 -12.73
C LEU A 254 -1.16 0.19 -14.11
N GLU A 255 -1.23 1.26 -14.92
CA GLU A 255 -0.56 1.32 -16.22
C GLU A 255 0.96 1.11 -16.09
N ALA A 256 1.58 1.75 -15.08
CA ALA A 256 3.01 1.60 -14.80
C ALA A 256 3.37 0.19 -14.28
N VAL A 257 2.52 -0.40 -13.42
CA VAL A 257 2.73 -1.78 -12.93
C VAL A 257 2.56 -2.80 -14.06
N GLU A 258 1.61 -2.62 -14.95
CA GLU A 258 1.41 -3.48 -16.13
C GLU A 258 2.60 -3.42 -17.10
N ASP A 259 3.13 -2.23 -17.36
CA ASP A 259 4.33 -2.05 -18.19
C ASP A 259 5.57 -2.65 -17.51
N PHE A 260 5.73 -2.39 -16.22
CA PHE A 260 6.81 -2.98 -15.42
C PHE A 260 6.74 -4.52 -15.41
N ALA A 261 5.55 -5.08 -15.24
CA ALA A 261 5.33 -6.52 -15.21
C ALA A 261 5.32 -7.17 -16.62
N GLY A 262 5.18 -6.37 -17.69
CA GLY A 262 5.02 -6.84 -19.07
C GLY A 262 3.70 -7.59 -19.28
N ARG A 263 2.67 -7.30 -18.46
CA ARG A 263 1.41 -8.07 -18.47
C ARG A 263 0.24 -7.23 -18.01
N LYS A 264 -0.92 -7.41 -18.67
CA LYS A 264 -2.19 -6.78 -18.28
C LYS A 264 -2.81 -7.46 -17.05
N ILE A 265 -3.31 -6.63 -16.14
CA ILE A 265 -4.03 -7.04 -14.92
C ILE A 265 -5.53 -6.94 -15.20
N LYS A 266 -6.20 -8.08 -15.28
CA LYS A 266 -7.64 -8.15 -15.61
C LYS A 266 -8.56 -8.09 -14.39
N ALA A 267 -8.01 -8.41 -13.21
CA ALA A 267 -8.72 -8.38 -11.95
C ALA A 267 -7.75 -8.08 -10.81
N LEU A 268 -8.22 -7.40 -9.78
CA LEU A 268 -7.46 -7.16 -8.56
C LEU A 268 -8.34 -7.27 -7.30
N ASN A 269 -7.70 -7.64 -6.20
CA ASN A 269 -8.35 -7.69 -4.90
C ASN A 269 -8.15 -6.33 -4.20
N ILE A 270 -9.24 -5.69 -3.74
CA ILE A 270 -9.16 -4.40 -3.03
C ILE A 270 -9.29 -4.61 -1.52
N ILE A 271 -8.39 -3.97 -0.76
CA ILE A 271 -8.29 -4.04 0.71
C ILE A 271 -8.06 -2.65 1.30
N GLY A 272 -8.07 -2.58 2.64
CA GLY A 272 -7.90 -1.33 3.38
C GLY A 272 -9.21 -0.62 3.69
N GLY A 273 -9.12 0.58 4.28
CA GLY A 273 -10.29 1.35 4.71
C GLY A 273 -11.20 1.79 3.56
N GLY A 274 -10.61 2.15 2.41
CA GLY A 274 -11.34 2.54 1.21
C GLY A 274 -12.18 1.42 0.62
N ALA A 275 -11.75 0.17 0.78
CA ALA A 275 -12.49 -0.99 0.32
C ALA A 275 -13.83 -1.24 1.07
N ARG A 276 -14.13 -0.50 2.12
CA ARG A 276 -15.43 -0.57 2.83
C ARG A 276 -16.56 0.11 2.04
N SER A 277 -16.23 0.99 1.09
CA SER A 277 -17.20 1.69 0.27
C SER A 277 -17.48 0.92 -1.02
N ASP A 278 -18.70 0.39 -1.16
CA ASP A 278 -19.18 -0.25 -2.38
C ASP A 278 -19.08 0.70 -3.60
N LEU A 279 -19.44 1.97 -3.38
CA LEU A 279 -19.34 3.00 -4.41
C LEU A 279 -17.88 3.19 -4.87
N TRP A 280 -16.94 3.26 -3.93
CA TRP A 280 -15.54 3.47 -4.30
C TRP A 280 -14.93 2.24 -4.99
N CYS A 281 -15.34 1.03 -4.59
CA CYS A 281 -14.97 -0.19 -5.30
C CYS A 281 -15.47 -0.18 -6.76
N GLN A 282 -16.73 0.26 -7.00
CA GLN A 282 -17.27 0.39 -8.34
C GLN A 282 -16.55 1.49 -9.15
N ILE A 283 -16.27 2.65 -8.56
CA ILE A 283 -15.51 3.73 -9.21
C ILE A 283 -14.13 3.24 -9.63
N HIS A 284 -13.45 2.45 -8.77
CA HIS A 284 -12.17 1.84 -9.15
C HIS A 284 -12.34 0.86 -10.31
N ALA A 285 -13.34 -0.02 -10.29
CA ALA A 285 -13.58 -0.95 -11.39
C ALA A 285 -13.80 -0.19 -12.73
N ASP A 286 -14.60 0.86 -12.70
CA ASP A 286 -14.93 1.66 -13.88
C ASP A 286 -13.69 2.40 -14.43
N ILE A 287 -12.93 3.07 -13.56
CA ILE A 287 -11.78 3.87 -13.95
C ILE A 287 -10.59 3.00 -14.35
N LEU A 288 -10.29 1.94 -13.60
CA LEU A 288 -9.20 1.01 -13.91
C LEU A 288 -9.54 0.11 -15.12
N ASN A 289 -10.81 -0.01 -15.46
CA ASN A 289 -11.33 -0.90 -16.50
C ASN A 289 -10.90 -2.37 -16.29
N CYS A 290 -10.97 -2.84 -15.05
CA CYS A 290 -10.74 -4.23 -14.67
C CYS A 290 -11.69 -4.66 -13.57
N GLU A 291 -11.85 -5.96 -13.37
CA GLU A 291 -12.63 -6.49 -12.24
C GLU A 291 -11.99 -6.09 -10.91
N VAL A 292 -12.76 -5.51 -9.99
CA VAL A 292 -12.35 -5.21 -8.62
C VAL A 292 -13.09 -6.12 -7.65
N ARG A 293 -12.35 -6.91 -6.88
CA ARG A 293 -12.85 -7.89 -5.92
C ARG A 293 -12.67 -7.36 -4.51
N GLN A 294 -13.74 -6.97 -3.87
CA GLN A 294 -13.77 -6.52 -2.49
C GLN A 294 -13.53 -7.70 -1.55
N VAL A 295 -12.41 -7.68 -0.88
CA VAL A 295 -12.06 -8.73 0.09
C VAL A 295 -12.94 -8.57 1.34
N LYS A 296 -13.51 -9.66 1.84
CA LYS A 296 -14.27 -9.65 3.09
C LYS A 296 -13.36 -9.21 4.26
N ASP A 297 -13.88 -8.36 5.13
CA ASP A 297 -13.12 -7.78 6.25
C ASP A 297 -11.79 -7.14 5.77
N ALA A 298 -11.89 -6.30 4.76
CA ALA A 298 -10.78 -5.72 4.02
C ALA A 298 -9.75 -4.96 4.89
N VAL A 299 -10.19 -4.37 6.01
CA VAL A 299 -9.34 -3.67 6.98
C VAL A 299 -8.44 -4.63 7.75
N GLN A 300 -8.86 -5.90 7.89
CA GLN A 300 -8.13 -6.93 8.61
C GLN A 300 -7.14 -7.72 7.74
N ALA A 301 -6.90 -7.28 6.51
CA ALA A 301 -6.06 -8.01 5.56
C ALA A 301 -4.65 -8.28 6.13
N ASN A 302 -4.01 -7.29 6.77
CA ASN A 302 -2.67 -7.46 7.33
C ASN A 302 -2.65 -8.51 8.46
N VAL A 303 -3.59 -8.43 9.40
CA VAL A 303 -3.68 -9.40 10.51
C VAL A 303 -3.97 -10.80 9.97
N ARG A 304 -4.90 -10.91 9.01
CA ARG A 304 -5.17 -12.17 8.31
C ARG A 304 -3.92 -12.71 7.61
N GLY A 305 -3.16 -11.83 6.95
CA GLY A 305 -1.94 -12.20 6.22
C GLY A 305 -0.87 -12.79 7.11
N VAL A 306 -0.59 -12.19 8.28
CA VAL A 306 0.39 -12.78 9.22
C VAL A 306 -0.12 -14.10 9.81
N GLY A 307 -1.43 -14.24 10.08
CA GLY A 307 -2.01 -15.50 10.51
C GLY A 307 -1.89 -16.61 9.46
N LEU A 308 -2.14 -16.27 8.18
CA LEU A 308 -1.97 -17.19 7.06
C LEU A 308 -0.50 -17.57 6.86
N LEU A 309 0.43 -16.61 6.94
CA LEU A 309 1.87 -16.87 6.88
C LEU A 309 2.30 -17.83 8.00
N ALA A 310 1.86 -17.59 9.23
CA ALA A 310 2.14 -18.49 10.35
C ALA A 310 1.60 -19.90 10.11
N GLY A 311 0.39 -20.01 9.55
CA GLY A 311 -0.19 -21.30 9.18
C GLY A 311 0.65 -22.08 8.15
N VAL A 312 1.18 -21.38 7.14
CA VAL A 312 2.12 -21.96 6.16
C VAL A 312 3.42 -22.36 6.84
N SER A 313 4.02 -21.49 7.65
CA SER A 313 5.26 -21.74 8.38
C SER A 313 5.18 -22.97 9.31
N LEU A 314 4.01 -23.24 9.86
CA LEU A 314 3.73 -24.39 10.72
C LEU A 314 3.22 -25.61 9.94
N GLY A 315 3.27 -25.60 8.60
CA GLY A 315 2.87 -26.72 7.75
C GLY A 315 1.37 -27.07 7.74
N LYS A 316 0.50 -26.12 8.15
CA LYS A 316 -0.95 -26.38 8.18
C LYS A 316 -1.59 -26.35 6.80
N PHE A 317 -1.02 -25.59 5.87
CA PHE A 317 -1.40 -25.49 4.45
C PHE A 317 -0.25 -24.82 3.68
N ARG A 318 -0.39 -24.70 2.35
CA ARG A 318 0.65 -24.11 1.47
C ARG A 318 0.21 -22.73 0.97
N PHE A 319 1.13 -21.91 0.49
CA PHE A 319 0.82 -20.60 -0.12
C PHE A 319 -0.25 -20.68 -1.19
N LYS A 320 -0.18 -21.66 -2.09
CA LYS A 320 -1.18 -21.87 -3.16
C LYS A 320 -2.61 -22.13 -2.66
N ASP A 321 -2.77 -22.49 -1.41
CA ASP A 321 -4.08 -22.78 -0.82
C ASP A 321 -4.71 -21.50 -0.20
N ILE A 322 -3.97 -20.37 -0.18
CA ILE A 322 -4.39 -19.13 0.49
C ILE A 322 -5.49 -18.42 -0.29
N SER A 323 -5.40 -18.34 -1.63
CA SER A 323 -6.40 -17.65 -2.45
C SER A 323 -7.81 -18.19 -2.21
N SER A 324 -7.97 -19.49 -2.02
CA SER A 324 -9.25 -20.12 -1.69
C SER A 324 -9.71 -19.93 -0.23
N ARG A 325 -8.82 -19.49 0.66
CA ARG A 325 -9.11 -19.23 2.10
C ARG A 325 -9.51 -17.79 2.38
N VAL A 326 -9.30 -16.89 1.42
CA VAL A 326 -9.67 -15.49 1.56
C VAL A 326 -10.99 -15.24 0.83
N ALA A 327 -12.04 -14.96 1.58
CA ALA A 327 -13.36 -14.73 1.02
C ALA A 327 -13.44 -13.37 0.31
N ILE A 328 -14.04 -13.36 -0.87
CA ILE A 328 -14.45 -12.15 -1.57
C ILE A 328 -15.89 -11.83 -1.17
N GLN A 329 -16.11 -10.61 -0.71
CA GLN A 329 -17.43 -10.13 -0.30
C GLN A 329 -18.29 -9.80 -1.52
N LYS A 330 -17.71 -9.12 -2.50
CA LYS A 330 -18.39 -8.67 -3.72
C LYS A 330 -17.39 -8.41 -4.84
N SER A 331 -17.79 -8.64 -6.10
CA SER A 331 -17.01 -8.29 -7.29
C SER A 331 -17.74 -7.20 -8.07
N TYR A 332 -16.96 -6.26 -8.59
CA TYR A 332 -17.42 -5.12 -9.38
C TYR A 332 -16.82 -5.22 -10.77
N GLN A 333 -17.69 -5.26 -11.77
CA GLN A 333 -17.29 -5.20 -13.17
C GLN A 333 -17.31 -3.76 -13.66
N PRO A 334 -16.42 -3.37 -14.57
CA PRO A 334 -16.45 -2.05 -15.20
C PRO A 334 -17.80 -1.79 -15.86
N ASN A 335 -18.38 -0.60 -15.63
CA ASN A 335 -19.58 -0.17 -16.33
C ASN A 335 -19.23 0.47 -17.69
N PRO A 336 -19.58 -0.16 -18.83
CA PRO A 336 -19.23 0.37 -20.15
C PRO A 336 -19.78 1.79 -20.43
N ALA A 337 -20.90 2.15 -19.78
CA ALA A 337 -21.50 3.48 -19.96
C ALA A 337 -20.62 4.61 -19.42
N HIS A 338 -19.75 4.31 -18.43
CA HIS A 338 -18.86 5.29 -17.81
C HIS A 338 -17.49 5.37 -18.52
N ARG A 339 -17.20 4.44 -19.43
CA ARG A 339 -15.87 4.31 -20.03
C ARG A 339 -15.39 5.59 -20.71
N LYS A 340 -16.25 6.19 -21.56
CA LYS A 340 -15.89 7.37 -22.33
C LYS A 340 -15.51 8.55 -21.43
N ILE A 341 -16.39 8.88 -20.47
CA ILE A 341 -16.15 10.03 -19.59
C ILE A 341 -14.90 9.83 -18.73
N TYR A 342 -14.67 8.62 -18.21
CA TYR A 342 -13.50 8.34 -17.40
C TYR A 342 -12.20 8.31 -18.20
N ASP A 343 -12.20 7.88 -19.46
CA ASP A 343 -11.03 7.97 -20.33
C ASP A 343 -10.68 9.43 -20.69
N GLU A 344 -11.67 10.25 -21.02
CA GLU A 344 -11.48 11.67 -21.27
C GLU A 344 -10.87 12.38 -20.03
N LEU A 345 -11.47 12.19 -18.86
CA LEU A 345 -11.02 12.84 -17.63
C LEU A 345 -9.68 12.30 -17.12
N TYR A 346 -9.39 11.03 -17.32
CA TYR A 346 -8.08 10.48 -17.00
C TYR A 346 -6.96 11.07 -17.88
N ALA A 347 -7.22 11.31 -19.15
CA ALA A 347 -6.26 12.01 -20.01
C ALA A 347 -5.98 13.42 -19.48
N GLU A 348 -7.03 14.16 -19.09
CA GLU A 348 -6.89 15.49 -18.51
C GLU A 348 -6.22 15.46 -17.12
N PHE A 349 -6.47 14.44 -16.30
CA PHE A 349 -5.77 14.24 -15.04
C PHE A 349 -4.24 14.21 -15.21
N LYS A 350 -3.74 13.47 -16.23
CA LYS A 350 -2.32 13.46 -16.57
C LYS A 350 -1.83 14.79 -17.15
N ASN A 351 -2.66 15.47 -17.95
CA ASN A 351 -2.36 16.80 -18.50
C ASN A 351 -2.24 17.85 -17.39
N VAL A 352 -3.08 17.78 -16.33
CA VAL A 352 -2.97 18.65 -15.16
C VAL A 352 -1.59 18.51 -14.51
N TYR A 353 -1.09 17.29 -14.30
CA TYR A 353 0.27 17.07 -13.80
C TYR A 353 1.31 17.75 -14.68
N GLN A 354 1.29 17.48 -15.99
CA GLN A 354 2.28 18.04 -16.92
C GLN A 354 2.25 19.56 -16.96
N ALA A 355 1.07 20.17 -16.93
CA ALA A 355 0.92 21.62 -16.99
C ALA A 355 1.37 22.33 -15.69
N HIS A 356 1.27 21.69 -14.53
CA HIS A 356 1.47 22.33 -13.24
C HIS A 356 2.77 21.94 -12.53
N LYS A 357 3.45 20.86 -12.91
CA LYS A 357 4.67 20.38 -12.22
C LYS A 357 5.73 21.45 -12.04
N ASP A 358 5.99 22.28 -13.08
CA ASP A 358 7.00 23.33 -13.01
C ASP A 358 6.57 24.51 -12.13
N ILE A 359 5.26 24.80 -12.05
CA ILE A 359 4.71 25.80 -11.14
C ILE A 359 4.93 25.33 -9.71
N HIS A 360 4.50 24.09 -9.39
CA HIS A 360 4.68 23.52 -8.06
C HIS A 360 6.15 23.42 -7.66
N LYS A 361 7.02 23.07 -8.60
CA LYS A 361 8.48 23.03 -8.36
C LYS A 361 9.04 24.40 -7.96
N ARG A 362 8.56 25.49 -8.56
CA ARG A 362 8.96 26.85 -8.16
C ARG A 362 8.41 27.24 -6.79
N MET A 363 7.18 26.84 -6.48
CA MET A 363 6.51 27.21 -5.22
C MET A 363 6.97 26.39 -4.02
N ASN A 364 7.36 25.13 -4.23
CA ASN A 364 7.58 24.14 -3.15
C ASN A 364 9.03 23.60 -3.12
N LYS A 365 10.00 24.26 -3.79
CA LYS A 365 11.41 23.93 -3.58
C LYS A 365 11.76 24.14 -2.10
N THR A 366 12.14 23.09 -1.42
CA THR A 366 12.91 23.21 -0.19
C THR A 366 14.30 23.75 -0.54
N HIS A 367 14.66 24.88 0.04
CA HIS A 367 16.00 25.45 -0.05
C HIS A 367 16.99 24.61 0.73
#